data_61594b6bf8f14b65ecd906aca03b4138
#
_entry.id   61594b6bf8f14b65ecd906aca03b4138
#
_cell.length_a   1.000
_cell.length_b   1.000
_cell.length_c   1.000
_cell.angle_alpha   90.00
_cell.angle_beta   90.00
_cell.angle_gamma   90.00
#
_symmetry.space_group_name_H-M   'P 1'
#
loop_
_entity.id
_entity.type
_entity.pdbx_description
1 polymer ?
#
loop_
_entity_poly.entity_id
_entity_poly.type
_entity_poly.pdbx_seq_one_letter_code
_entity_poly.pdbx_strand_id
1 'polypeptide(L)'
;MAKATLKTTQNSAPVGTFIEAVEHPRRRQDAQTLLELFARVTGLEPKMWGASLVGYGRYEYRYDSGREGEFFLTGFSPRKSSLTIYIMPGYQDLSAMLERLGKHKLGKSCLYINKLDDVDLVVLEEIIQFGLDYMRRTYQTWDE
;
A
#
# COMPACT_ATOMS: atom_id res chain seq x y z
N MET A 1 -27.22 5.30 15.05
CA MET A 1 -26.70 4.02 14.63
C MET A 1 -25.18 4.09 14.45
N ALA A 2 -24.54 3.10 14.92
CA ALA A 2 -23.11 3.05 14.77
C ALA A 2 -22.75 2.91 13.29
N LYS A 3 -21.84 3.73 12.81
CA LYS A 3 -21.33 3.54 11.48
C LYS A 3 -20.53 2.24 11.42
N ALA A 4 -20.57 1.60 10.27
CA ALA A 4 -19.79 0.40 10.08
C ALA A 4 -18.33 0.71 10.36
N THR A 5 -17.77 0.06 11.37
CA THR A 5 -16.39 0.29 11.76
C THR A 5 -15.49 -0.56 10.88
N LEU A 6 -14.55 0.06 10.20
CA LEU A 6 -13.51 -0.68 9.52
C LEU A 6 -12.66 -1.37 10.58
N LYS A 7 -12.34 -2.62 10.33
CA LYS A 7 -11.42 -3.35 11.20
C LYS A 7 -10.02 -2.77 11.12
N THR A 8 -9.69 -2.12 10.02
CA THR A 8 -8.37 -1.56 9.77
C THR A 8 -8.45 -0.05 9.82
N THR A 9 -7.82 0.53 10.85
CA THR A 9 -7.75 1.97 11.01
C THR A 9 -6.31 2.37 11.30
N GLN A 10 -5.99 3.63 11.00
CA GLN A 10 -4.68 4.18 11.32
C GLN A 10 -4.47 4.20 12.84
N ASN A 11 -3.26 3.88 13.26
CA ASN A 11 -2.90 3.95 14.68
C ASN A 11 -1.47 4.48 14.82
N SER A 12 -1.03 4.64 16.06
CA SER A 12 0.26 5.25 16.37
C SER A 12 1.35 4.23 16.70
N ALA A 13 1.13 2.95 16.40
CA ALA A 13 2.15 1.94 16.64
C ALA A 13 3.40 2.22 15.80
N PRO A 14 4.60 1.91 16.33
CA PRO A 14 5.85 2.21 15.61
C PRO A 14 6.06 1.28 14.43
N VAL A 15 6.15 1.85 13.24
CA VAL A 15 6.34 1.11 12.00
C VAL A 15 7.66 0.34 11.99
N GLY A 16 8.73 0.99 12.46
CA GLY A 16 10.05 0.34 12.51
C GLY A 16 10.03 -0.95 13.31
N THR A 17 9.37 -0.95 14.46
CA THR A 17 9.25 -2.14 15.28
C THR A 17 8.51 -3.26 14.57
N PHE A 18 7.42 -2.90 13.86
CA PHE A 18 6.68 -3.87 13.08
C PHE A 18 7.56 -4.51 12.00
N ILE A 19 8.30 -3.72 11.26
CA ILE A 19 9.18 -4.22 10.19
C ILE A 19 10.27 -5.12 10.75
N GLU A 20 10.89 -4.73 11.88
CA GLU A 20 11.94 -5.53 12.50
C GLU A 20 11.42 -6.88 13.02
N ALA A 21 10.13 -6.96 13.31
CA ALA A 21 9.51 -8.19 13.80
C ALA A 21 9.14 -9.19 12.69
N VAL A 22 9.32 -8.82 11.43
CA VAL A 22 9.08 -9.74 10.30
C VAL A 22 10.09 -10.89 10.42
N GLU A 23 9.57 -12.12 10.56
CA GLU A 23 10.42 -13.27 10.91
C GLU A 23 11.38 -13.71 9.80
N HIS A 24 10.89 -13.79 8.57
CA HIS A 24 11.70 -14.25 7.45
C HIS A 24 12.71 -13.17 7.06
N PRO A 25 14.04 -13.44 7.12
CA PRO A 25 15.04 -12.41 6.87
C PRO A 25 14.93 -11.73 5.51
N ARG A 26 14.65 -12.48 4.46
CA ARG A 26 14.47 -11.93 3.12
C ARG A 26 13.24 -11.03 3.06
N ARG A 27 12.13 -11.48 3.65
CA ARG A 27 10.90 -10.70 3.69
C ARG A 27 11.09 -9.42 4.48
N ARG A 28 11.83 -9.48 5.57
CA ARG A 28 12.16 -8.32 6.39
C ARG A 28 13.01 -7.32 5.61
N GLN A 29 14.02 -7.80 4.90
CA GLN A 29 14.87 -6.95 4.07
C GLN A 29 14.06 -6.27 2.97
N ASP A 30 13.19 -7.01 2.31
CA ASP A 30 12.32 -6.47 1.27
C ASP A 30 11.35 -5.44 1.83
N ALA A 31 10.83 -5.67 3.03
CA ALA A 31 9.97 -4.70 3.70
C ALA A 31 10.71 -3.40 4.02
N GLN A 32 11.95 -3.49 4.42
CA GLN A 32 12.79 -2.30 4.67
C GLN A 32 13.02 -1.53 3.37
N THR A 33 13.27 -2.23 2.28
CA THR A 33 13.42 -1.61 0.95
C THR A 33 12.14 -0.91 0.53
N LEU A 34 10.99 -1.56 0.73
CA LEU A 34 9.69 -0.96 0.41
C LEU A 34 9.42 0.27 1.26
N LEU A 35 9.80 0.24 2.54
CA LEU A 35 9.60 1.37 3.42
C LEU A 35 10.31 2.61 2.88
N GLU A 36 11.56 2.45 2.43
CA GLU A 36 12.33 3.54 1.83
C GLU A 36 11.75 3.98 0.49
N LEU A 37 11.37 3.01 -0.35
CA LEU A 37 10.83 3.29 -1.67
C LEU A 37 9.52 4.08 -1.59
N PHE A 38 8.61 3.66 -0.73
CA PHE A 38 7.35 4.36 -0.55
C PHE A 38 7.56 5.78 0.02
N ALA A 39 8.48 5.93 0.97
CA ALA A 39 8.77 7.25 1.53
C ALA A 39 9.31 8.19 0.45
N ARG A 40 10.18 7.68 -0.42
CA ARG A 40 10.76 8.48 -1.51
C ARG A 40 9.70 8.88 -2.55
N VAL A 41 8.85 7.93 -2.94
CA VAL A 41 7.83 8.18 -3.96
C VAL A 41 6.74 9.09 -3.44
N THR A 42 6.27 8.86 -2.21
CA THR A 42 5.13 9.61 -1.67
C THR A 42 5.53 10.93 -1.01
N GLY A 43 6.72 10.98 -0.45
CA GLY A 43 7.14 12.12 0.38
C GLY A 43 6.44 12.16 1.74
N LEU A 44 5.76 11.08 2.12
CA LEU A 44 4.96 11.03 3.34
C LEU A 44 5.57 10.08 4.37
N GLU A 45 5.17 10.23 5.62
CA GLU A 45 5.60 9.34 6.68
C GLU A 45 4.72 8.09 6.73
N PRO A 46 5.31 6.91 6.97
CA PRO A 46 4.53 5.70 7.12
C PRO A 46 3.76 5.67 8.43
N LYS A 47 2.58 5.10 8.41
CA LYS A 47 1.75 4.87 9.59
C LYS A 47 1.25 3.44 9.57
N MET A 48 1.05 2.87 10.75
CA MET A 48 0.42 1.56 10.84
C MET A 48 -1.08 1.68 10.66
N TRP A 49 -1.65 0.73 9.93
CA TRP A 49 -3.09 0.59 9.74
C TRP A 49 -3.43 -0.84 10.15
N GLY A 50 -4.18 -0.98 11.24
CA GLY A 50 -4.38 -2.29 11.83
C GLY A 50 -3.06 -2.85 12.36
N ALA A 51 -2.93 -4.16 12.36
CA ALA A 51 -1.77 -4.84 12.94
C ALA A 51 -0.65 -5.13 11.94
N SER A 52 -0.93 -5.06 10.63
CA SER A 52 0.03 -5.56 9.64
C SER A 52 0.14 -4.74 8.36
N LEU A 53 -0.48 -3.58 8.29
CA LEU A 53 -0.44 -2.74 7.10
C LEU A 53 0.37 -1.48 7.37
N VAL A 54 1.25 -1.15 6.44
CA VAL A 54 1.98 0.11 6.45
C VAL A 54 1.38 1.00 5.37
N GLY A 55 0.83 2.15 5.78
CA GLY A 55 0.14 3.04 4.85
C GLY A 55 0.71 4.44 4.85
N TYR A 56 0.45 5.17 3.77
CA TYR A 56 0.94 6.51 3.54
C TYR A 56 -0.21 7.41 3.14
N GLY A 57 -0.41 8.49 3.90
CA GLY A 57 -1.53 9.39 3.70
C GLY A 57 -2.87 8.71 3.97
N ARG A 58 -3.94 9.41 3.70
CA ARG A 58 -5.29 8.84 3.84
C ARG A 58 -6.28 9.57 2.96
N TYR A 59 -7.41 8.90 2.67
CA TYR A 59 -8.52 9.48 1.95
C TYR A 59 -9.83 9.05 2.60
N GLU A 60 -10.89 9.80 2.33
CA GLU A 60 -12.24 9.42 2.75
C GLU A 60 -13.01 8.87 1.57
N TYR A 61 -13.80 7.84 1.83
CA TYR A 61 -14.72 7.31 0.84
C TYR A 61 -16.13 7.34 1.38
N ARG A 62 -17.07 7.46 0.45
CA ARG A 62 -18.50 7.43 0.78
C ARG A 62 -19.23 6.66 -0.31
N TYR A 63 -19.96 5.64 0.11
CA TYR A 63 -20.78 4.85 -0.81
C TYR A 63 -22.18 5.40 -0.88
N ASP A 64 -22.90 5.09 -1.97
CA ASP A 64 -24.30 5.50 -2.15
C ASP A 64 -25.22 4.96 -1.04
N SER A 65 -24.83 3.85 -0.42
CA SER A 65 -25.53 3.28 0.72
C SER A 65 -25.45 4.13 1.98
N GLY A 66 -24.64 5.19 1.98
CA GLY A 66 -24.36 6.00 3.15
C GLY A 66 -23.17 5.53 3.97
N ARG A 67 -22.59 4.40 3.59
CA ARG A 67 -21.38 3.88 4.26
C ARG A 67 -20.19 4.77 3.93
N GLU A 68 -19.46 5.19 4.95
CA GLU A 68 -18.27 6.00 4.76
C GLU A 68 -17.14 5.51 5.66
N GLY A 69 -15.92 5.88 5.32
CA GLY A 69 -14.75 5.52 6.10
C GLY A 69 -13.52 6.17 5.50
N GLU A 70 -12.36 5.79 6.03
CA GLU A 70 -11.10 6.27 5.52
C GLU A 70 -10.11 5.12 5.40
N PHE A 71 -9.13 5.28 4.50
CA PHE A 71 -8.06 4.32 4.32
C PHE A 71 -6.84 5.05 3.81
N PHE A 72 -5.70 4.35 3.72
CA PHE A 72 -4.48 4.99 3.22
C PHE A 72 -4.53 5.19 1.71
N LEU A 73 -3.72 6.12 1.21
CA LEU A 73 -3.61 6.39 -0.22
C LEU A 73 -2.88 5.29 -0.96
N THR A 74 -1.83 4.78 -0.33
CA THR A 74 -1.03 3.68 -0.85
C THR A 74 -0.31 3.03 0.33
N GLY A 75 0.12 1.80 0.15
CA GLY A 75 0.78 1.10 1.23
C GLY A 75 1.16 -0.32 0.88
N PHE A 76 1.69 -1.04 1.86
CA PHE A 76 2.10 -2.41 1.67
C PHE A 76 1.98 -3.22 2.97
N SER A 77 2.03 -4.54 2.82
CA SER A 77 2.07 -5.46 3.95
C SER A 77 3.04 -6.61 3.65
N PRO A 78 4.05 -6.81 4.49
CA PRO A 78 4.96 -7.95 4.35
C PRO A 78 4.34 -9.19 4.98
N ARG A 79 3.46 -9.86 4.24
CA ARG A 79 2.78 -11.05 4.73
C ARG A 79 3.66 -12.28 4.57
N LYS A 80 3.30 -13.38 5.27
CA LYS A 80 4.06 -14.62 5.19
C LYS A 80 4.11 -15.18 3.77
N SER A 81 2.99 -15.10 3.05
CA SER A 81 2.89 -15.68 1.71
C SER A 81 3.46 -14.80 0.61
N SER A 82 3.48 -13.48 0.82
CA SER A 82 3.97 -12.54 -0.20
C SER A 82 4.08 -11.14 0.36
N LEU A 83 4.79 -10.27 -0.39
CA LEU A 83 4.69 -8.83 -0.22
C LEU A 83 3.40 -8.39 -0.91
N THR A 84 2.53 -7.72 -0.19
CA THR A 84 1.29 -7.20 -0.75
C THR A 84 1.41 -5.70 -0.91
N ILE A 85 1.28 -5.21 -2.13
CA ILE A 85 1.29 -3.77 -2.45
C ILE A 85 -0.15 -3.38 -2.77
N TYR A 86 -0.63 -2.30 -2.16
CA TYR A 86 -2.02 -1.87 -2.33
C TYR A 86 -2.11 -0.82 -3.41
N ILE A 87 -2.81 -1.15 -4.49
CA ILE A 87 -3.05 -0.26 -5.62
C ILE A 87 -4.53 0.13 -5.57
N MET A 88 -4.82 1.19 -4.85
CA MET A 88 -6.19 1.58 -4.51
C MET A 88 -7.10 1.80 -5.72
N PRO A 89 -6.63 2.44 -6.82
CA PRO A 89 -7.51 2.62 -7.98
C PRO A 89 -7.76 1.36 -8.81
N GLY A 90 -7.02 0.27 -8.56
CA GLY A 90 -7.11 -0.92 -9.40
C GLY A 90 -6.18 -0.83 -10.60
N TYR A 91 -6.43 -1.65 -11.63
CA TYR A 91 -5.42 -1.91 -12.67
C TYR A 91 -5.79 -1.46 -14.08
N GLN A 92 -6.89 -0.74 -14.24
CA GLN A 92 -7.43 -0.45 -15.57
C GLN A 92 -6.41 0.15 -16.53
N ASP A 93 -5.57 1.05 -16.04
CA ASP A 93 -4.61 1.76 -16.88
C ASP A 93 -3.17 1.36 -16.62
N LEU A 94 -2.96 0.20 -15.99
CA LEU A 94 -1.63 -0.23 -15.57
C LEU A 94 -1.04 -1.37 -16.41
N SER A 95 -1.76 -1.88 -17.41
CA SER A 95 -1.32 -3.08 -18.13
C SER A 95 0.09 -2.97 -18.69
N ALA A 96 0.45 -1.84 -19.28
CA ALA A 96 1.79 -1.65 -19.85
C ALA A 96 2.87 -1.67 -18.77
N MET A 97 2.61 -1.06 -17.63
CA MET A 97 3.56 -1.08 -16.51
C MET A 97 3.68 -2.48 -15.92
N LEU A 98 2.56 -3.18 -15.78
CA LEU A 98 2.56 -4.54 -15.22
C LEU A 98 3.33 -5.50 -16.11
N GLU A 99 3.28 -5.34 -17.43
CA GLU A 99 4.06 -6.16 -18.35
C GLU A 99 5.56 -6.00 -18.15
N ARG A 100 6.02 -4.82 -17.75
CA ARG A 100 7.43 -4.53 -17.52
C ARG A 100 7.89 -4.82 -16.09
N LEU A 101 6.94 -5.06 -15.18
CA LEU A 101 7.25 -5.18 -13.76
C LEU A 101 8.06 -6.43 -13.44
N GLY A 102 7.70 -7.56 -13.99
CA GLY A 102 8.29 -8.85 -13.66
C GLY A 102 7.26 -9.77 -13.03
N LYS A 103 7.73 -10.78 -12.30
CA LYS A 103 6.87 -11.82 -11.75
C LYS A 103 5.99 -11.29 -10.61
N HIS A 104 4.69 -11.39 -10.79
CA HIS A 104 3.70 -10.92 -9.81
C HIS A 104 2.37 -11.62 -10.00
N LYS A 105 1.47 -11.43 -9.03
CA LYS A 105 0.07 -11.84 -9.14
C LYS A 105 -0.80 -10.65 -8.76
N LEU A 106 -2.03 -10.65 -9.23
CA LEU A 106 -2.97 -9.56 -8.96
C LEU A 106 -4.16 -10.06 -8.16
N GLY A 107 -4.57 -9.26 -7.17
CA GLY A 107 -5.86 -9.38 -6.53
C GLY A 107 -6.70 -8.16 -6.89
N LYS A 108 -7.81 -7.95 -6.22
CA LYS A 108 -8.75 -6.87 -6.56
C LYS A 108 -8.12 -5.47 -6.50
N SER A 109 -7.41 -5.17 -5.45
CA SER A 109 -6.68 -3.91 -5.28
C SER A 109 -5.28 -4.17 -4.77
N CYS A 110 -4.77 -5.38 -4.98
CA CYS A 110 -3.50 -5.81 -4.44
C CYS A 110 -2.60 -6.35 -5.53
N LEU A 111 -1.34 -6.04 -5.39
CA LEU A 111 -0.27 -6.57 -6.21
C LEU A 111 0.58 -7.45 -5.31
N TYR A 112 0.72 -8.72 -5.66
CA TYR A 112 1.45 -9.69 -4.84
C TYR A 112 2.80 -10.00 -5.46
N ILE A 113 3.85 -9.82 -4.68
CA ILE A 113 5.23 -10.06 -5.12
C ILE A 113 5.88 -11.01 -4.11
N ASN A 114 6.47 -12.09 -4.59
CA ASN A 114 7.13 -13.04 -3.71
C ASN A 114 8.42 -12.45 -3.11
N LYS A 115 9.26 -11.85 -3.95
CA LYS A 115 10.48 -11.17 -3.51
C LYS A 115 10.79 -10.03 -4.46
N LEU A 116 11.40 -8.97 -3.96
CA LEU A 116 11.66 -7.79 -4.76
C LEU A 116 12.64 -8.03 -5.91
N ASP A 117 13.51 -9.04 -5.79
CA ASP A 117 14.39 -9.44 -6.90
C ASP A 117 13.62 -9.89 -8.14
N ASP A 118 12.37 -10.29 -7.99
CA ASP A 118 11.54 -10.74 -9.11
C ASP A 118 11.03 -9.59 -9.97
N VAL A 119 11.14 -8.35 -9.50
CA VAL A 119 10.51 -7.20 -10.16
C VAL A 119 11.50 -6.07 -10.40
N ASP A 120 11.13 -5.19 -11.34
CA ASP A 120 11.86 -3.97 -11.63
C ASP A 120 11.36 -2.88 -10.68
N LEU A 121 12.23 -2.43 -9.78
CA LEU A 121 11.86 -1.44 -8.77
C LEU A 121 11.51 -0.08 -9.36
N VAL A 122 12.09 0.29 -10.51
CA VAL A 122 11.76 1.54 -11.18
C VAL A 122 10.31 1.49 -11.67
N VAL A 123 9.93 0.35 -12.24
CA VAL A 123 8.54 0.15 -12.68
C VAL A 123 7.59 0.13 -11.49
N LEU A 124 7.98 -0.49 -10.39
CA LEU A 124 7.17 -0.50 -9.17
C LEU A 124 6.93 0.92 -8.67
N GLU A 125 7.96 1.77 -8.69
CA GLU A 125 7.80 3.18 -8.33
C GLU A 125 6.80 3.89 -9.24
N GLU A 126 6.84 3.62 -10.53
CA GLU A 126 5.89 4.20 -11.48
C GLU A 126 4.45 3.80 -11.16
N ILE A 127 4.24 2.53 -10.79
CA ILE A 127 2.92 2.03 -10.43
C ILE A 127 2.42 2.71 -9.17
N ILE A 128 3.26 2.82 -8.15
CA ILE A 128 2.90 3.46 -6.90
C ILE A 128 2.56 4.94 -7.14
N GLN A 129 3.38 5.63 -7.92
CA GLN A 129 3.16 7.05 -8.23
C GLN A 129 1.85 7.24 -8.99
N PHE A 130 1.57 6.37 -9.96
CA PHE A 130 0.32 6.43 -10.72
C PHE A 130 -0.89 6.30 -9.79
N GLY A 131 -0.84 5.33 -8.88
CA GLY A 131 -1.94 5.13 -7.93
C GLY A 131 -2.12 6.31 -6.99
N LEU A 132 -1.01 6.85 -6.49
CA LEU A 132 -1.04 8.00 -5.59
C LEU A 132 -1.65 9.22 -6.28
N ASP A 133 -1.22 9.50 -7.51
CA ASP A 133 -1.72 10.64 -8.28
C ASP A 133 -3.22 10.49 -8.56
N TYR A 134 -3.64 9.29 -8.91
CA TYR A 134 -5.06 9.01 -9.15
C TYR A 134 -5.89 9.29 -7.91
N MET A 135 -5.44 8.82 -6.75
CA MET A 135 -6.16 9.01 -5.50
C MET A 135 -6.26 10.48 -5.13
N ARG A 136 -5.18 11.24 -5.32
CA ARG A 136 -5.17 12.68 -5.01
C ARG A 136 -6.09 13.47 -5.92
N ARG A 137 -6.23 13.06 -7.17
CA ARG A 137 -7.14 13.75 -8.12
C ARG A 137 -8.60 13.39 -7.90
N THR A 138 -8.87 12.20 -7.37
CA THR A 138 -10.20 11.64 -7.31
C THR A 138 -10.89 11.90 -5.97
N TYR A 139 -10.13 11.91 -4.89
CA TYR A 139 -10.69 11.98 -3.55
C TYR A 139 -10.12 13.13 -2.74
N GLN A 140 -10.83 13.48 -1.68
CA GLN A 140 -10.29 14.36 -0.64
C GLN A 140 -9.21 13.58 0.11
N THR A 141 -8.00 14.12 0.20
CA THR A 141 -6.87 13.41 0.78
C THR A 141 -6.14 14.23 1.83
N TRP A 142 -5.43 13.53 2.70
CA TRP A 142 -4.59 14.12 3.75
C TRP A 142 -3.25 13.42 3.75
N ASP A 143 -2.21 14.15 4.09
CA ASP A 143 -0.85 13.62 4.11
C ASP A 143 -0.51 12.85 5.38
N GLU A 144 -1.31 12.97 6.42
CA GLU A 144 -1.06 12.34 7.71
C GLU A 144 -1.97 11.16 8.01
#